data_89d7adf1290c70d3fbc8edaf79e55269
#
_entry.id   89d7adf1290c70d3fbc8edaf79e55269
#
_cell.length_a   1.000
_cell.length_b   1.000
_cell.length_c   1.000
_cell.angle_alpha   90.00
_cell.angle_beta   90.00
_cell.angle_gamma   90.00
#
_symmetry.space_group_name_H-M   'P 1'
#
loop_
_entity.id
_entity.type
_entity.pdbx_description
1 polymer ?
#
loop_
_entity_poly.entity_id
_entity_poly.type
_entity_poly.pdbx_seq_one_letter_code
_entity_poly.pdbx_strand_id
1 'polypeptide(L)'
;RNQLEMQKDLLMMTKKEVMSKLENLKSKDLKKIYSDLLSSAPKDGKLHCRKADKALFKDITKLSHAGEIADLGFIIESGDYRLDYRFSTLVEKQWQENLPMISEVLFAK
;
A
#
# COMPACT_ATOMS: atom_id res chain seq x y z
N ARG A 1 -0.13 -28.02 18.72
CA ARG A 1 -0.53 -26.80 18.02
C ARG A 1 -1.94 -26.96 17.47
N ASN A 2 -2.83 -26.00 17.74
CA ASN A 2 -4.21 -26.12 17.30
C ASN A 2 -4.41 -25.56 15.87
N GLN A 3 -5.54 -25.90 15.27
CA GLN A 3 -5.88 -25.52 13.92
C GLN A 3 -5.96 -23.99 13.73
N LEU A 4 -6.41 -23.29 14.75
CA LEU A 4 -6.54 -21.82 14.70
C LEU A 4 -5.19 -21.14 14.54
N GLU A 5 -4.17 -21.60 15.25
CA GLU A 5 -2.81 -21.08 15.14
C GLU A 5 -2.22 -21.33 13.74
N MET A 6 -2.47 -22.53 13.20
CA MET A 6 -2.03 -22.86 11.85
C MET A 6 -2.67 -21.94 10.81
N GLN A 7 -3.96 -21.64 10.97
CA GLN A 7 -4.67 -20.72 10.07
C GLN A 7 -4.10 -19.31 10.15
N LYS A 8 -3.80 -18.83 11.36
CA LYS A 8 -3.17 -17.50 11.55
C LYS A 8 -1.82 -17.43 10.86
N ASP A 9 -1.00 -18.47 11.02
CA ASP A 9 0.33 -18.51 10.41
C ASP A 9 0.23 -18.48 8.88
N LEU A 10 -0.69 -19.24 8.32
CA LEU A 10 -0.90 -19.30 6.88
C LEU A 10 -1.35 -17.95 6.34
N LEU A 11 -2.26 -17.27 7.04
CA LEU A 11 -2.73 -15.95 6.67
C LEU A 11 -1.57 -14.93 6.68
N MET A 12 -0.71 -14.99 7.68
CA MET A 12 0.45 -14.09 7.77
C MET A 12 1.43 -14.34 6.64
N MET A 13 1.67 -15.60 6.28
CA MET A 13 2.56 -15.96 5.17
C MET A 13 2.01 -15.45 3.85
N THR A 14 0.71 -15.60 3.62
CA THR A 14 0.05 -15.11 2.41
C THR A 14 0.17 -13.60 2.29
N LYS A 15 -0.02 -12.88 3.40
CA LYS A 15 0.11 -11.42 3.46
C LYS A 15 1.53 -10.98 3.10
N LYS A 16 2.54 -11.68 3.62
CA LYS A 16 3.95 -11.40 3.32
C LYS A 16 4.26 -11.59 1.84
N GLU A 17 3.70 -12.63 1.23
CA GLU A 17 3.87 -12.88 -0.20
C GLU A 17 3.28 -11.75 -1.05
N VAL A 18 2.10 -11.26 -0.68
CA VAL A 18 1.47 -10.13 -1.36
C VAL A 18 2.37 -8.90 -1.27
N MET A 19 2.86 -8.58 -0.08
CA MET A 19 3.77 -7.44 0.12
C MET A 19 5.05 -7.58 -0.69
N SER A 20 5.63 -8.78 -0.72
CA SER A 20 6.85 -9.05 -1.49
C SER A 20 6.63 -8.82 -2.99
N LYS A 21 5.49 -9.27 -3.52
CA LYS A 21 5.15 -9.04 -4.93
C LYS A 21 4.98 -7.57 -5.24
N LEU A 22 4.37 -6.81 -4.33
CA LEU A 22 4.21 -5.37 -4.50
C LEU A 22 5.55 -4.64 -4.50
N GLU A 23 6.47 -5.06 -3.64
CA GLU A 23 7.81 -4.47 -3.57
C GLU A 23 8.65 -4.75 -4.82
N ASN A 24 8.34 -5.81 -5.54
CA ASN A 24 9.07 -6.21 -6.74
C ASN A 24 8.40 -5.75 -8.05
N LEU A 25 7.37 -4.91 -7.96
CA LEU A 25 6.71 -4.36 -9.14
C LEU A 25 7.66 -3.48 -9.95
N LYS A 26 7.50 -3.54 -11.27
CA LYS A 26 8.27 -2.69 -12.18
C LYS A 26 7.79 -1.25 -12.08
N SER A 27 8.66 -0.30 -12.41
CA SER A 27 8.34 1.13 -12.36
C SER A 27 7.08 1.48 -13.16
N LYS A 28 6.86 0.82 -14.29
CA LYS A 28 5.67 1.02 -15.11
C LYS A 28 4.39 0.68 -14.36
N ASP A 29 4.39 -0.44 -13.65
CA ASP A 29 3.23 -0.90 -12.90
C ASP A 29 3.01 -0.03 -11.66
N LEU A 30 4.09 0.35 -10.97
CA LEU A 30 4.02 1.28 -9.84
C LEU A 30 3.45 2.62 -10.27
N LYS A 31 3.87 3.14 -11.40
CA LYS A 31 3.40 4.41 -11.94
C LYS A 31 1.89 4.37 -12.15
N LYS A 32 1.38 3.27 -12.71
CA LYS A 32 -0.04 3.08 -12.93
C LYS A 32 -0.82 3.05 -11.61
N ILE A 33 -0.34 2.29 -10.64
CA ILE A 33 -0.98 2.17 -9.33
C ILE A 33 -0.99 3.53 -8.62
N TYR A 34 0.14 4.23 -8.60
CA TYR A 34 0.23 5.54 -7.97
C TYR A 34 -0.68 6.55 -8.65
N SER A 35 -0.76 6.51 -9.97
CA SER A 35 -1.63 7.39 -10.75
C SER A 35 -3.10 7.14 -10.40
N ASP A 36 -3.50 5.88 -10.29
CA ASP A 36 -4.87 5.52 -9.92
C ASP A 36 -5.20 5.98 -8.50
N LEU A 37 -4.28 5.80 -7.55
CA LEU A 37 -4.47 6.25 -6.18
C LEU A 37 -4.56 7.77 -6.09
N LEU A 38 -3.70 8.47 -6.84
CA LEU A 38 -3.68 9.93 -6.85
C LEU A 38 -4.94 10.52 -7.51
N SER A 39 -5.59 9.79 -8.39
CA SER A 39 -6.80 10.27 -9.06
C SER A 39 -7.93 10.53 -8.08
N SER A 40 -7.98 9.79 -6.97
CA SER A 40 -8.98 9.96 -5.91
C SER A 40 -8.44 10.73 -4.70
N ALA A 41 -7.17 11.12 -4.72
CA ALA A 41 -6.55 11.85 -3.62
C ALA A 41 -6.74 13.36 -3.78
N PRO A 42 -6.65 14.13 -2.68
CA PRO A 42 -6.66 15.60 -2.76
C PRO A 42 -5.50 16.10 -3.62
N LYS A 43 -5.73 17.21 -4.31
CA LYS A 43 -4.73 17.82 -5.19
C LYS A 43 -3.88 18.88 -4.49
N ASP A 44 -4.12 19.10 -3.23
CA ASP A 44 -3.35 20.00 -2.38
C ASP A 44 -2.64 19.20 -1.29
N GLY A 45 -1.64 19.79 -0.68
CA GLY A 45 -0.86 19.13 0.36
C GLY A 45 0.55 18.82 -0.10
N LYS A 46 1.28 18.12 0.74
CA LYS A 46 2.68 17.78 0.52
C LYS A 46 2.82 16.26 0.44
N LEU A 47 3.67 15.81 -0.47
CA LEU A 47 3.87 14.40 -0.75
C LEU A 47 5.13 13.87 -0.07
N HIS A 48 5.00 12.74 0.58
CA HIS A 48 6.11 11.98 1.13
C HIS A 48 6.16 10.62 0.42
N CYS A 49 7.31 10.27 -0.16
CA CYS A 49 7.49 9.01 -0.87
C CYS A 49 8.93 8.53 -0.74
N ARG A 50 9.19 7.31 -1.21
CA ARG A 50 10.56 6.79 -1.22
C ARG A 50 11.42 7.63 -2.17
N LYS A 51 12.69 7.75 -1.84
CA LYS A 51 13.66 8.45 -2.69
C LYS A 51 13.65 7.92 -4.12
N ALA A 52 13.56 6.61 -4.28
CA ALA A 52 13.54 5.95 -5.58
C ALA A 52 12.29 6.31 -6.41
N ASP A 53 11.21 6.71 -5.76
CA ASP A 53 9.94 6.98 -6.43
C ASP A 53 9.71 8.46 -6.74
N LYS A 54 10.61 9.35 -6.32
CA LYS A 54 10.46 10.81 -6.54
C LYS A 54 10.29 11.15 -8.02
N ALA A 55 11.12 10.57 -8.86
CA ALA A 55 11.06 10.84 -10.31
C ALA A 55 9.73 10.38 -10.89
N LEU A 56 9.22 9.26 -10.41
CA LEU A 56 7.94 8.70 -10.81
C LEU A 56 6.80 9.67 -10.48
N PHE A 57 6.78 10.18 -9.25
CA PHE A 57 5.74 11.10 -8.81
C PHE A 57 5.80 12.45 -9.52
N LYS A 58 6.99 12.92 -9.91
CA LYS A 58 7.13 14.15 -10.69
C LYS A 58 6.39 14.07 -12.02
N ASP A 59 6.35 12.88 -12.61
CA ASP A 59 5.67 12.66 -13.89
C ASP A 59 4.15 12.58 -13.77
N ILE A 60 3.63 12.23 -12.59
CA ILE A 60 2.21 11.95 -12.44
C ILE A 60 1.46 12.92 -11.52
N THR A 61 2.17 13.76 -10.77
CA THR A 61 1.55 14.73 -9.89
C THR A 61 2.34 16.02 -9.80
N LYS A 62 1.63 17.11 -9.49
CA LYS A 62 2.23 18.42 -9.25
C LYS A 62 2.42 18.72 -7.76
N LEU A 63 2.09 17.78 -6.90
CA LEU A 63 2.26 17.95 -5.46
C LEU A 63 3.73 18.16 -5.10
N SER A 64 3.98 19.04 -4.14
CA SER A 64 5.33 19.31 -3.66
C SER A 64 5.82 18.14 -2.81
N HIS A 65 7.07 17.76 -3.02
CA HIS A 65 7.72 16.75 -2.19
C HIS A 65 8.18 17.38 -0.89
N ALA A 66 7.68 16.88 0.23
CA ALA A 66 8.01 17.39 1.55
C ALA A 66 9.05 16.56 2.28
N GLY A 67 9.10 15.25 2.00
CA GLY A 67 10.02 14.37 2.68
C GLY A 67 10.08 12.99 2.07
N GLU A 68 10.88 12.14 2.67
CA GLU A 68 11.11 10.78 2.22
C GLU A 68 10.60 9.78 3.25
N ILE A 69 10.06 8.67 2.78
CA ILE A 69 9.69 7.54 3.63
C ILE A 69 10.43 6.30 3.12
N ALA A 70 10.57 5.31 3.98
CA ALA A 70 11.23 4.06 3.62
C ALA A 70 10.26 3.07 2.98
N ASP A 71 8.98 3.22 3.25
CA ASP A 71 7.96 2.27 2.82
C ASP A 71 7.49 2.52 1.39
N LEU A 72 7.10 1.44 0.72
CA LEU A 72 6.49 1.51 -0.59
C LEU A 72 5.13 2.21 -0.48
N GLY A 73 4.87 3.17 -1.38
CA GLY A 73 3.66 3.97 -1.36
C GLY A 73 3.97 5.44 -1.13
N PHE A 74 3.00 6.16 -0.56
CA PHE A 74 3.17 7.58 -0.31
C PHE A 74 2.23 8.07 0.79
N ILE A 75 2.52 9.25 1.30
CA ILE A 75 1.69 9.94 2.29
C ILE A 75 1.44 11.34 1.77
N ILE A 76 0.19 11.81 1.85
CA ILE A 76 -0.16 13.20 1.54
C ILE A 76 -0.51 13.89 2.85
N GLU A 77 0.17 15.01 3.12
CA GLU A 77 0.00 15.75 4.36
C GLU A 77 -0.36 17.20 4.09
N SER A 78 -1.39 17.67 4.78
CA SER A 78 -1.84 19.04 4.78
C SER A 78 -1.95 19.49 6.24
N GLY A 79 -2.15 20.79 6.47
CA GLY A 79 -2.38 21.30 7.83
C GLY A 79 -3.60 20.68 8.49
N ASP A 80 -4.59 20.27 7.70
CA ASP A 80 -5.87 19.76 8.19
C ASP A 80 -6.01 18.25 8.21
N TYR A 81 -5.15 17.54 7.47
CA TYR A 81 -5.28 16.10 7.36
C TYR A 81 -3.97 15.44 6.95
N ARG A 82 -3.91 14.13 7.14
CA ARG A 82 -2.82 13.28 6.70
C ARG A 82 -3.42 12.01 6.12
N LEU A 83 -3.11 11.73 4.85
CA LEU A 83 -3.60 10.54 4.17
C LEU A 83 -2.45 9.58 3.93
N ASP A 84 -2.58 8.39 4.44
CA ASP A 84 -1.55 7.36 4.36
C ASP A 84 -1.89 6.37 3.25
N TYR A 85 -1.15 6.46 2.15
CA TYR A 85 -1.28 5.55 1.02
C TYR A 85 -0.08 4.58 0.93
N ARG A 86 0.59 4.34 2.05
CA ARG A 86 1.63 3.31 2.06
C ARG A 86 1.00 1.96 1.79
N PHE A 87 1.67 1.15 0.98
CA PHE A 87 1.13 -0.17 0.61
C PHE A 87 0.93 -1.06 1.83
N SER A 88 1.82 -0.98 2.82
CA SER A 88 1.65 -1.71 4.07
C SER A 88 0.34 -1.36 4.77
N THR A 89 0.00 -0.07 4.81
CA THR A 89 -1.26 0.41 5.40
C THR A 89 -2.47 -0.03 4.57
N LEU A 90 -2.39 0.10 3.25
CA LEU A 90 -3.47 -0.27 2.35
C LEU A 90 -3.73 -1.79 2.38
N VAL A 91 -2.67 -2.58 2.37
CA VAL A 91 -2.78 -4.04 2.44
C VAL A 91 -3.38 -4.45 3.78
N GLU A 92 -2.93 -3.83 4.88
CA GLU A 92 -3.47 -4.12 6.21
C GLU A 92 -4.96 -3.82 6.28
N LYS A 93 -5.38 -2.67 5.78
CA LYS A 93 -6.78 -2.28 5.77
C LYS A 93 -7.62 -3.24 4.93
N GLN A 94 -7.19 -3.53 3.71
CA GLN A 94 -7.89 -4.46 2.84
C GLN A 94 -7.90 -5.87 3.42
N TRP A 95 -6.82 -6.27 4.05
CA TRP A 95 -6.71 -7.56 4.70
C TRP A 95 -7.75 -7.70 5.81
N GLN A 96 -7.85 -6.70 6.69
CA GLN A 96 -8.81 -6.71 7.79
C GLN A 96 -10.26 -6.69 7.29
N GLU A 97 -10.54 -5.87 6.28
CA GLU A 97 -11.88 -5.77 5.69
C GLU A 97 -12.32 -7.06 5.01
N ASN A 98 -11.38 -7.79 4.41
CA ASN A 98 -11.69 -8.98 3.62
C ASN A 98 -11.29 -10.28 4.33
N LEU A 99 -10.88 -10.21 5.58
CA LEU A 99 -10.39 -11.37 6.32
C LEU A 99 -11.39 -12.53 6.34
N PRO A 100 -12.70 -12.31 6.59
CA PRO A 100 -13.67 -13.41 6.55
C PRO A 100 -13.71 -14.12 5.19
N MET A 101 -13.69 -13.35 4.10
CA MET A 101 -13.68 -13.91 2.75
C MET A 101 -12.39 -14.64 2.45
N ILE A 102 -11.25 -14.07 2.84
CA ILE A 102 -9.93 -14.69 2.64
C ILE A 102 -9.87 -16.02 3.39
N SER A 103 -10.32 -16.05 4.62
CA SER A 103 -10.36 -17.27 5.43
C SER A 103 -11.24 -18.33 4.80
N GLU A 104 -12.38 -17.91 4.26
CA GLU A 104 -13.29 -18.83 3.58
C GLU A 104 -12.64 -19.46 2.35
N VAL A 105 -11.97 -18.65 1.53
CA VAL A 105 -11.29 -19.15 0.32
C VAL A 105 -10.13 -20.07 0.67
N LEU A 106 -9.31 -19.70 1.66
CA LEU A 106 -8.13 -20.49 2.03
C LEU A 106 -8.47 -21.78 2.78
N PHE A 107 -9.53 -21.76 3.58
CA PHE A 107 -9.86 -22.85 4.47
C PHE A 107 -11.22 -23.51 4.17
N ALA A 108 -11.81 -23.20 3.04
CA ALA A 108 -13.05 -23.82 2.60
C ALA A 108 -12.86 -25.33 2.43
N LYS A 109 -13.86 -26.09 2.83
CA LYS A 109 -13.85 -27.54 2.73
C LYS A 109 -14.60 -28.00 1.48
#